data_cd51e23d0ff7b2214df79a0b8ea0f37d
#
_entry.id   cd51e23d0ff7b2214df79a0b8ea0f37d
#
_cell.length_a   1.000
_cell.length_b   1.000
_cell.length_c   1.000
_cell.angle_alpha   90.00
_cell.angle_beta   90.00
_cell.angle_gamma   90.00
#
_symmetry.space_group_name_H-M   'P 1'
#
loop_
_entity.id
_entity.type
_entity.pdbx_description
1 polymer ?
#
loop_
_entity_poly.entity_id
_entity_poly.type
_entity_poly.pdbx_seq_one_letter_code
_entity_poly.pdbx_strand_id
1 'polypeptide(L)'
;MLTAMLDSKHRGRRKGIPVREGSVRQARKEAQLTLAQVAGQLVSRTAIHLIETGRSRPSLDTLEQIARQTRKPVEFFLLNPDGAPELTERRRDLSELERLTLLRDFNQVIDLGLVLLKRQWIDEDGALIRFYLGQAYCRLVRPSEALEYLPEARAAFELFGDEWMAVDALDWESSAMGLMEDPRALSLAGEALFRCRRLDPKPPQTEARILGHIANMHVVAHSWGEAIRYYEAAVEAAGSTKDLLQLAKIHHGLGGAYQQMQQPTKARQQFDKALAIYSIESDLSATYRLQNDLGDLLLRQGQLDSAEQHLRAALAGSTALQMDRRGRGYILANLGEVSLRRGHLDLARRQLNEALDAGSVAGERVVIANAHALLGQVAHRQDDFKLASEHFDSAIQILEALDMPDRLRECHIACAEMFYARGDVGSAALHWKAAAEIGRLAALGQRSNENAAVASGEKRGARAR
;
A
#
# COMPACT_ATOMS: atom_id res chain seq x y z
N MET A 1 -1.43 -26.55 6.72
CA MET A 1 -1.44 -25.14 6.29
C MET A 1 -0.98 -24.89 4.84
N LEU A 2 -0.34 -25.85 4.18
CA LEU A 2 0.10 -25.69 2.77
C LEU A 2 -0.99 -25.96 1.69
N THR A 3 -2.13 -26.49 2.07
CA THR A 3 -3.17 -26.94 1.12
C THR A 3 -4.20 -25.85 0.74
N ALA A 4 -4.15 -24.68 1.35
CA ALA A 4 -5.09 -23.57 1.08
C ALA A 4 -4.58 -22.54 0.06
N MET A 5 -3.37 -22.69 -0.46
CA MET A 5 -2.72 -21.72 -1.37
C MET A 5 -2.87 -22.01 -2.86
N LEU A 6 -3.65 -23.02 -3.24
CA LEU A 6 -3.74 -23.46 -4.65
C LEU A 6 -5.04 -23.04 -5.36
N ASP A 7 -5.70 -21.97 -4.94
CA ASP A 7 -6.85 -21.43 -5.69
C ASP A 7 -6.43 -20.30 -6.67
N SER A 8 -5.35 -20.53 -7.41
CA SER A 8 -4.95 -19.70 -8.57
C SER A 8 -5.78 -19.98 -9.83
N LYS A 9 -6.98 -20.55 -9.69
CA LYS A 9 -7.80 -21.02 -10.81
C LYS A 9 -8.41 -19.95 -11.71
N HIS A 10 -8.12 -18.67 -11.49
CA HIS A 10 -8.78 -17.58 -12.23
C HIS A 10 -7.81 -16.54 -12.83
N ARG A 11 -6.53 -16.86 -12.94
CA ARG A 11 -5.64 -16.10 -13.83
C ARG A 11 -5.93 -16.51 -15.27
N GLY A 12 -6.02 -15.53 -16.18
CA GLY A 12 -6.28 -15.73 -17.60
C GLY A 12 -5.52 -16.93 -18.17
N ARG A 13 -6.15 -17.72 -19.03
CA ARG A 13 -5.56 -18.96 -19.57
C ARG A 13 -4.23 -18.63 -20.24
N ARG A 14 -3.11 -18.92 -19.58
CA ARG A 14 -1.77 -18.87 -20.22
C ARG A 14 -1.83 -19.71 -21.48
N LYS A 15 -1.29 -19.21 -22.60
CA LYS A 15 -1.15 -20.00 -23.81
C LYS A 15 -0.35 -21.24 -23.46
N GLY A 16 -0.97 -22.43 -23.54
CA GLY A 16 -0.31 -23.68 -23.17
C GLY A 16 0.87 -23.99 -24.08
N ILE A 17 1.71 -24.93 -23.63
CA ILE A 17 2.93 -25.37 -24.30
C ILE A 17 2.59 -26.02 -25.63
N PRO A 18 3.22 -25.64 -26.75
CA PRO A 18 3.03 -26.32 -28.01
C PRO A 18 3.57 -27.75 -27.93
N VAL A 19 2.69 -28.72 -28.15
CA VAL A 19 3.05 -30.15 -28.16
C VAL A 19 3.10 -30.67 -29.57
N ARG A 20 3.95 -31.67 -29.78
CA ARG A 20 4.05 -32.39 -31.05
C ARG A 20 2.70 -33.08 -31.33
N GLU A 21 2.19 -32.88 -32.52
CA GLU A 21 0.89 -33.43 -32.92
C GLU A 21 0.84 -34.95 -32.73
N GLY A 22 -0.23 -35.43 -32.12
CA GLY A 22 -0.41 -36.84 -31.86
C GLY A 22 0.44 -37.46 -30.75
N SER A 23 1.43 -36.75 -30.17
CA SER A 23 2.34 -37.30 -29.16
C SER A 23 1.63 -37.78 -27.89
N VAL A 24 0.67 -37.01 -27.39
CA VAL A 24 -0.12 -37.34 -26.18
C VAL A 24 -0.97 -38.60 -26.45
N ARG A 25 -1.61 -38.67 -27.59
CA ARG A 25 -2.42 -39.81 -28.00
C ARG A 25 -1.56 -41.07 -28.18
N GLN A 26 -0.36 -40.92 -28.78
CA GLN A 26 0.61 -41.99 -28.95
C GLN A 26 1.04 -42.55 -27.59
N ALA A 27 1.53 -41.67 -26.68
CA ALA A 27 1.99 -42.08 -25.35
C ALA A 27 0.90 -42.78 -24.54
N ARG A 28 -0.33 -42.23 -24.57
CA ARG A 28 -1.47 -42.87 -23.91
C ARG A 28 -1.80 -44.25 -24.42
N LYS A 29 -1.78 -44.42 -25.76
CA LYS A 29 -2.05 -45.74 -26.38
C LYS A 29 -0.95 -46.76 -26.06
N GLU A 30 0.32 -46.32 -26.11
CA GLU A 30 1.45 -47.21 -25.78
C GLU A 30 1.40 -47.61 -24.29
N ALA A 31 0.97 -46.73 -23.42
CA ALA A 31 0.80 -47.02 -21.99
C ALA A 31 -0.54 -47.77 -21.68
N GLN A 32 -1.37 -48.02 -22.69
CA GLN A 32 -2.71 -48.65 -22.54
C GLN A 32 -3.64 -47.94 -21.55
N LEU A 33 -3.55 -46.61 -21.47
CA LEU A 33 -4.34 -45.79 -20.54
C LEU A 33 -5.60 -45.23 -21.24
N THR A 34 -6.65 -45.03 -20.41
CA THR A 34 -7.85 -44.27 -20.80
C THR A 34 -7.58 -42.76 -20.66
N LEU A 35 -8.39 -41.93 -21.32
CA LEU A 35 -8.33 -40.48 -21.15
C LEU A 35 -8.49 -40.03 -19.67
N ALA A 36 -9.31 -40.77 -18.92
CA ALA A 36 -9.55 -40.47 -17.50
C ALA A 36 -8.31 -40.78 -16.64
N GLN A 37 -7.61 -41.86 -16.94
CA GLN A 37 -6.38 -42.20 -16.22
C GLN A 37 -5.25 -41.21 -16.49
N VAL A 38 -5.12 -40.73 -17.72
CA VAL A 38 -4.14 -39.68 -18.07
C VAL A 38 -4.53 -38.33 -17.43
N ALA A 39 -5.81 -38.01 -17.37
CA ALA A 39 -6.31 -36.78 -16.76
C ALA A 39 -6.04 -36.70 -15.25
N GLY A 40 -6.10 -37.84 -14.54
CA GLY A 40 -5.92 -37.89 -13.08
C GLY A 40 -6.86 -36.94 -12.35
N GLN A 41 -6.32 -36.22 -11.38
CA GLN A 41 -7.08 -35.22 -10.58
C GLN A 41 -6.87 -33.77 -11.02
N LEU A 42 -5.88 -33.50 -11.89
CA LEU A 42 -5.48 -32.14 -12.27
C LEU A 42 -6.35 -31.54 -13.38
N VAL A 43 -6.80 -32.35 -14.32
CA VAL A 43 -7.54 -31.90 -15.51
C VAL A 43 -8.72 -32.81 -15.81
N SER A 44 -9.66 -32.32 -16.61
CA SER A 44 -10.80 -33.15 -17.05
C SER A 44 -10.41 -34.09 -18.21
N ARG A 45 -11.12 -35.20 -18.34
CA ARG A 45 -11.05 -36.10 -19.51
C ARG A 45 -11.17 -35.33 -20.84
N THR A 46 -12.04 -34.34 -20.86
CA THR A 46 -12.30 -33.50 -22.04
C THR A 46 -11.05 -32.64 -22.36
N ALA A 47 -10.34 -32.11 -21.35
CA ALA A 47 -9.13 -31.35 -21.56
C ALA A 47 -8.04 -32.20 -22.23
N ILE A 48 -7.81 -33.45 -21.77
CA ILE A 48 -6.86 -34.37 -22.41
C ILE A 48 -7.26 -34.64 -23.86
N HIS A 49 -8.55 -34.85 -24.14
CA HIS A 49 -9.02 -35.06 -25.51
C HIS A 49 -8.76 -33.84 -26.41
N LEU A 50 -8.98 -32.62 -25.91
CA LEU A 50 -8.69 -31.39 -26.64
C LEU A 50 -7.19 -31.22 -26.91
N ILE A 51 -6.33 -31.62 -25.97
CA ILE A 51 -4.87 -31.61 -26.14
C ILE A 51 -4.46 -32.64 -27.21
N GLU A 52 -4.99 -33.87 -27.13
CA GLU A 52 -4.73 -34.92 -28.14
C GLU A 52 -5.12 -34.55 -29.57
N THR A 53 -6.16 -33.73 -29.71
CA THR A 53 -6.69 -33.25 -30.99
C THR A 53 -6.08 -31.92 -31.45
N GLY A 54 -5.11 -31.36 -30.70
CA GLY A 54 -4.47 -30.09 -31.02
C GLY A 54 -5.37 -28.85 -30.83
N ARG A 55 -6.57 -29.02 -30.27
CA ARG A 55 -7.55 -27.93 -30.03
C ARG A 55 -7.26 -27.12 -28.75
N SER A 56 -6.38 -27.64 -27.90
CA SER A 56 -5.92 -26.97 -26.69
C SER A 56 -4.46 -27.29 -26.43
N ARG A 57 -3.73 -26.36 -25.87
CA ARG A 57 -2.34 -26.55 -25.44
C ARG A 57 -2.30 -26.81 -23.94
N PRO A 58 -1.55 -27.83 -23.45
CA PRO A 58 -1.44 -28.10 -22.02
C PRO A 58 -0.58 -27.04 -21.32
N SER A 59 -0.88 -26.76 -20.05
CA SER A 59 0.11 -26.14 -19.17
C SER A 59 1.27 -27.13 -18.92
N LEU A 60 2.42 -26.64 -18.43
CA LEU A 60 3.54 -27.53 -18.11
C LEU A 60 3.14 -28.55 -17.03
N ASP A 61 2.36 -28.17 -16.01
CA ASP A 61 1.80 -29.09 -14.99
C ASP A 61 1.01 -30.23 -15.62
N THR A 62 0.15 -29.87 -16.57
CA THR A 62 -0.65 -30.86 -17.30
C THR A 62 0.25 -31.77 -18.13
N LEU A 63 1.28 -31.20 -18.76
CA LEU A 63 2.20 -31.96 -19.58
C LEU A 63 3.07 -32.90 -18.74
N GLU A 64 3.59 -32.44 -17.60
CA GLU A 64 4.32 -33.27 -16.63
C GLU A 64 3.46 -34.39 -16.04
N GLN A 65 2.18 -34.12 -15.79
CA GLN A 65 1.26 -35.16 -15.38
C GLN A 65 1.05 -36.21 -16.47
N ILE A 66 0.82 -35.77 -17.70
CA ILE A 66 0.72 -36.66 -18.85
C ILE A 66 1.99 -37.50 -18.97
N ALA A 67 3.17 -36.88 -18.85
CA ALA A 67 4.45 -37.54 -18.89
C ALA A 67 4.60 -38.62 -17.80
N ARG A 68 4.28 -38.27 -16.56
CA ARG A 68 4.30 -39.21 -15.42
C ARG A 68 3.34 -40.37 -15.61
N GLN A 69 2.09 -40.12 -16.01
CA GLN A 69 1.08 -41.16 -16.20
C GLN A 69 1.45 -42.11 -17.36
N THR A 70 2.00 -41.56 -18.42
CA THR A 70 2.38 -42.33 -19.61
C THR A 70 3.79 -42.90 -19.52
N ARG A 71 4.56 -42.60 -18.47
CA ARG A 71 5.96 -42.99 -18.27
C ARG A 71 6.87 -42.58 -19.44
N LYS A 72 6.55 -41.43 -20.04
CA LYS A 72 7.38 -40.81 -21.09
C LYS A 72 8.04 -39.57 -20.50
N PRO A 73 9.24 -39.19 -20.93
CA PRO A 73 9.83 -37.91 -20.57
C PRO A 73 9.05 -36.77 -21.21
N VAL A 74 9.10 -35.58 -20.59
CA VAL A 74 8.36 -34.37 -21.08
C VAL A 74 8.80 -34.01 -22.50
N GLU A 75 10.06 -34.18 -22.82
CA GLU A 75 10.68 -33.94 -24.12
C GLU A 75 10.00 -34.72 -25.26
N PHE A 76 9.43 -35.89 -24.95
CA PHE A 76 8.67 -36.70 -25.91
C PHE A 76 7.48 -35.95 -26.50
N PHE A 77 6.90 -35.04 -25.70
CA PHE A 77 5.69 -34.31 -26.08
C PHE A 77 5.98 -32.96 -26.71
N LEU A 78 7.16 -32.40 -26.50
CA LEU A 78 7.48 -31.07 -26.97
C LEU A 78 7.67 -31.01 -28.48
N LEU A 79 7.28 -29.89 -29.07
CA LEU A 79 7.54 -29.60 -30.47
C LEU A 79 9.05 -29.42 -30.72
N ASN A 80 9.76 -28.88 -29.73
CA ASN A 80 11.24 -28.77 -29.71
C ASN A 80 11.76 -29.43 -28.41
N PRO A 81 12.22 -30.69 -28.46
CA PRO A 81 12.69 -31.44 -27.30
C PRO A 81 13.90 -30.82 -26.60
N ASP A 82 14.77 -30.13 -27.36
CA ASP A 82 15.99 -29.53 -26.83
C ASP A 82 15.70 -28.32 -25.90
N GLY A 83 14.50 -27.77 -25.96
CA GLY A 83 14.04 -26.69 -25.08
C GLY A 83 13.50 -27.11 -23.71
N ALA A 84 13.38 -28.41 -23.42
CA ALA A 84 12.77 -28.88 -22.16
C ALA A 84 13.49 -28.42 -20.88
N PRO A 85 14.84 -28.46 -20.80
CA PRO A 85 15.56 -27.97 -19.64
C PRO A 85 15.34 -26.48 -19.41
N GLU A 86 15.32 -25.68 -20.48
CA GLU A 86 15.09 -24.24 -20.46
C GLU A 86 13.67 -23.92 -19.97
N LEU A 87 12.64 -24.61 -20.43
CA LEU A 87 11.27 -24.43 -19.97
C LEU A 87 11.12 -24.76 -18.47
N THR A 88 11.82 -25.78 -18.01
CA THR A 88 11.81 -26.17 -16.59
C THR A 88 12.51 -25.12 -15.73
N GLU A 89 13.64 -24.60 -16.17
CA GLU A 89 14.38 -23.53 -15.50
C GLU A 89 13.53 -22.23 -15.45
N ARG A 90 12.98 -21.81 -16.58
CA ARG A 90 12.09 -20.63 -16.67
C ARG A 90 10.94 -20.70 -15.68
N ARG A 91 10.29 -21.86 -15.60
CA ARG A 91 9.19 -22.05 -14.65
C ARG A 91 9.65 -21.98 -13.20
N ARG A 92 10.80 -22.58 -12.88
CA ARG A 92 11.41 -22.54 -11.56
C ARG A 92 11.66 -21.10 -11.14
N ASP A 93 12.25 -20.30 -12.04
CA ASP A 93 12.57 -18.89 -11.81
C ASP A 93 11.30 -18.07 -11.56
N LEU A 94 10.25 -18.24 -12.36
CA LEU A 94 8.97 -17.56 -12.16
C LEU A 94 8.27 -17.99 -10.88
N SER A 95 8.30 -19.28 -10.55
CA SER A 95 7.73 -19.80 -9.31
C SER A 95 8.45 -19.24 -8.09
N GLU A 96 9.77 -19.07 -8.18
CA GLU A 96 10.56 -18.46 -7.11
C GLU A 96 10.23 -16.96 -6.98
N LEU A 97 10.09 -16.23 -8.08
CA LEU A 97 9.70 -14.83 -8.07
C LEU A 97 8.30 -14.65 -7.44
N GLU A 98 7.35 -15.51 -7.78
CA GLU A 98 6.02 -15.55 -7.18
C GLU A 98 6.08 -15.88 -5.68
N ARG A 99 6.89 -16.88 -5.29
CA ARG A 99 7.11 -17.26 -3.88
C ARG A 99 7.66 -16.09 -3.06
N LEU A 100 8.69 -15.41 -3.56
CA LEU A 100 9.29 -14.25 -2.91
C LEU A 100 8.28 -13.10 -2.75
N THR A 101 7.45 -12.88 -3.78
CA THR A 101 6.36 -11.88 -3.73
C THR A 101 5.33 -12.22 -2.65
N LEU A 102 4.95 -13.49 -2.53
CA LEU A 102 4.03 -13.96 -1.48
C LEU A 102 4.64 -13.83 -0.09
N LEU A 103 5.95 -14.10 0.06
CA LEU A 103 6.71 -13.89 1.29
C LEU A 103 7.00 -12.42 1.58
N ARG A 104 6.67 -11.50 0.66
CA ARG A 104 6.93 -10.06 0.75
C ARG A 104 8.40 -9.69 0.85
N ASP A 105 9.29 -10.53 0.37
CA ASP A 105 10.70 -10.19 0.25
C ASP A 105 10.95 -9.43 -1.05
N PHE A 106 10.47 -8.17 -1.07
CA PHE A 106 10.49 -7.33 -2.27
C PHE A 106 11.92 -6.98 -2.72
N ASN A 107 12.89 -6.97 -1.83
CA ASN A 107 14.30 -6.78 -2.22
C ASN A 107 14.80 -7.98 -3.03
N GLN A 108 14.55 -9.21 -2.58
CA GLN A 108 14.91 -10.39 -3.35
C GLN A 108 14.09 -10.52 -4.64
N VAL A 109 12.82 -10.06 -4.67
CA VAL A 109 12.04 -9.97 -5.92
C VAL A 109 12.74 -9.07 -6.92
N ILE A 110 13.25 -7.93 -6.50
CA ILE A 110 13.97 -6.99 -7.38
C ILE A 110 15.29 -7.62 -7.86
N ASP A 111 16.08 -8.15 -6.94
CA ASP A 111 17.38 -8.75 -7.29
C ASP A 111 17.22 -9.88 -8.31
N LEU A 112 16.32 -10.83 -8.04
CA LEU A 112 16.02 -11.93 -8.96
C LEU A 112 15.43 -11.43 -10.28
N GLY A 113 14.43 -10.55 -10.23
CA GLY A 113 13.77 -10.03 -11.42
C GLY A 113 14.74 -9.32 -12.37
N LEU A 114 15.65 -8.49 -11.84
CA LEU A 114 16.68 -7.81 -12.64
C LEU A 114 17.68 -8.80 -13.27
N VAL A 115 18.03 -9.87 -12.56
CA VAL A 115 18.86 -10.95 -13.13
C VAL A 115 18.13 -11.65 -14.25
N LEU A 116 16.85 -11.96 -14.06
CA LEU A 116 16.04 -12.62 -15.07
C LEU A 116 15.88 -11.76 -16.33
N LEU A 117 15.64 -10.45 -16.19
CA LEU A 117 15.47 -9.54 -17.34
C LEU A 117 16.73 -9.42 -18.23
N LYS A 118 17.92 -9.81 -17.75
CA LYS A 118 19.13 -9.89 -18.61
C LYS A 118 19.00 -10.93 -19.71
N ARG A 119 18.11 -11.92 -19.55
CA ARG A 119 17.76 -12.87 -20.59
C ARG A 119 16.73 -12.23 -21.52
N GLN A 120 16.73 -12.59 -22.80
CA GLN A 120 15.73 -12.09 -23.76
C GLN A 120 14.38 -12.78 -23.53
N TRP A 121 13.45 -12.05 -22.93
CA TRP A 121 12.08 -12.48 -22.71
C TRP A 121 11.14 -11.67 -23.61
N ILE A 122 10.54 -12.31 -24.59
CA ILE A 122 9.61 -11.69 -25.56
C ILE A 122 8.19 -12.23 -25.44
N ASP A 123 7.90 -12.99 -24.38
CA ASP A 123 6.66 -13.69 -24.14
C ASP A 123 5.95 -13.21 -22.85
N GLU A 124 4.86 -13.88 -22.51
CA GLU A 124 4.07 -13.63 -21.30
C GLU A 124 4.91 -13.70 -20.01
N ASP A 125 5.95 -14.54 -19.98
CA ASP A 125 6.83 -14.68 -18.83
C ASP A 125 7.66 -13.41 -18.60
N GLY A 126 8.13 -12.76 -19.66
CA GLY A 126 8.80 -11.46 -19.58
C GLY A 126 7.89 -10.35 -19.05
N ALA A 127 6.61 -10.37 -19.42
CA ALA A 127 5.61 -9.46 -18.88
C ALA A 127 5.39 -9.68 -17.38
N LEU A 128 5.34 -10.94 -16.92
CA LEU A 128 5.20 -11.29 -15.51
C LEU A 128 6.39 -10.82 -14.67
N ILE A 129 7.62 -10.99 -15.18
CA ILE A 129 8.83 -10.51 -14.47
C ILE A 129 8.76 -9.00 -14.28
N ARG A 130 8.43 -8.24 -15.34
CA ARG A 130 8.27 -6.79 -15.26
C ARG A 130 7.16 -6.38 -14.29
N PHE A 131 6.05 -7.11 -14.30
CA PHE A 131 4.94 -6.87 -13.37
C PHE A 131 5.37 -7.03 -11.92
N TYR A 132 6.05 -8.15 -11.57
CA TYR A 132 6.52 -8.37 -10.20
C TYR A 132 7.57 -7.35 -9.77
N LEU A 133 8.46 -6.93 -10.68
CA LEU A 133 9.42 -5.84 -10.43
C LEU A 133 8.69 -4.53 -10.11
N GLY A 134 7.77 -4.12 -10.96
CA GLY A 134 7.01 -2.89 -10.76
C GLY A 134 6.19 -2.91 -9.47
N GLN A 135 5.54 -4.04 -9.16
CA GLN A 135 4.84 -4.24 -7.90
C GLN A 135 5.78 -4.13 -6.69
N ALA A 136 6.96 -4.78 -6.75
CA ALA A 136 7.94 -4.73 -5.67
C ALA A 136 8.46 -3.31 -5.44
N TYR A 137 8.76 -2.57 -6.49
CA TYR A 137 9.16 -1.17 -6.39
C TYR A 137 8.06 -0.29 -5.78
N CYS A 138 6.79 -0.46 -6.17
CA CYS A 138 5.67 0.23 -5.51
C CYS A 138 5.60 -0.08 -4.01
N ARG A 139 5.79 -1.34 -3.64
CA ARG A 139 5.75 -1.79 -2.23
C ARG A 139 6.90 -1.20 -1.40
N LEU A 140 8.03 -0.90 -2.01
CA LEU A 140 9.19 -0.24 -1.39
C LEU A 140 9.16 1.28 -1.52
N VAL A 141 8.04 1.86 -2.01
CA VAL A 141 7.87 3.31 -2.21
C VAL A 141 8.95 3.88 -3.14
N ARG A 142 9.21 3.18 -4.23
CA ARG A 142 10.13 3.56 -5.32
C ARG A 142 9.35 3.69 -6.63
N PRO A 143 8.49 4.71 -6.76
CA PRO A 143 7.52 4.79 -7.86
C PRO A 143 8.17 5.06 -9.22
N SER A 144 9.28 5.79 -9.26
CA SER A 144 9.98 6.07 -10.52
C SER A 144 10.45 4.79 -11.20
N GLU A 145 11.06 3.89 -10.42
CA GLU A 145 11.51 2.60 -10.93
C GLU A 145 10.33 1.67 -11.26
N ALA A 146 9.23 1.75 -10.50
CA ALA A 146 8.04 0.98 -10.82
C ALA A 146 7.48 1.33 -12.21
N LEU A 147 7.50 2.62 -12.58
CA LEU A 147 7.01 3.11 -13.86
C LEU A 147 7.94 2.76 -15.04
N GLU A 148 9.14 2.28 -14.83
CA GLU A 148 10.00 1.72 -15.88
C GLU A 148 9.47 0.36 -16.39
N TYR A 149 8.77 -0.40 -15.53
CA TYR A 149 8.36 -1.78 -15.84
C TYR A 149 6.85 -1.96 -16.03
N LEU A 150 6.01 -1.26 -15.25
CA LEU A 150 4.56 -1.51 -15.25
C LEU A 150 3.87 -1.19 -16.58
N PRO A 151 4.17 -0.07 -17.27
CA PRO A 151 3.57 0.22 -18.57
C PRO A 151 3.89 -0.82 -19.64
N GLU A 152 5.14 -1.33 -19.65
CA GLU A 152 5.55 -2.37 -20.59
C GLU A 152 4.88 -3.71 -20.27
N ALA A 153 4.76 -4.06 -18.97
CA ALA A 153 4.05 -5.25 -18.54
C ALA A 153 2.58 -5.20 -18.96
N ARG A 154 1.90 -4.06 -18.74
CA ARG A 154 0.51 -3.84 -19.14
C ARG A 154 0.32 -3.99 -20.65
N ALA A 155 1.14 -3.30 -21.44
CA ALA A 155 1.05 -3.36 -22.90
C ALA A 155 1.25 -4.79 -23.42
N ALA A 156 2.15 -5.56 -22.82
CA ALA A 156 2.37 -6.95 -23.18
C ALA A 156 1.17 -7.84 -22.81
N PHE A 157 0.58 -7.67 -21.61
CA PHE A 157 -0.62 -8.42 -21.22
C PHE A 157 -1.81 -8.10 -22.12
N GLU A 158 -1.99 -6.83 -22.51
CA GLU A 158 -3.02 -6.43 -23.48
C GLU A 158 -2.79 -7.09 -24.84
N LEU A 159 -1.55 -7.13 -25.33
CA LEU A 159 -1.18 -7.80 -26.58
C LEU A 159 -1.47 -9.30 -26.55
N PHE A 160 -1.20 -9.95 -25.41
CA PHE A 160 -1.45 -11.38 -25.24
C PHE A 160 -2.91 -11.71 -24.90
N GLY A 161 -3.75 -10.69 -24.63
CA GLY A 161 -5.16 -10.84 -24.28
C GLY A 161 -5.38 -11.32 -22.85
N ASP A 162 -4.40 -11.12 -21.95
CA ASP A 162 -4.57 -11.37 -20.51
C ASP A 162 -5.12 -10.11 -19.82
N GLU A 163 -6.43 -9.90 -19.95
CA GLU A 163 -7.12 -8.74 -19.38
C GLU A 163 -7.02 -8.66 -17.85
N TRP A 164 -6.87 -9.79 -17.16
CA TRP A 164 -6.74 -9.82 -15.71
C TRP A 164 -5.40 -9.22 -15.26
N MET A 165 -4.32 -9.67 -15.88
CA MET A 165 -2.99 -9.15 -15.60
C MET A 165 -2.82 -7.71 -16.11
N ALA A 166 -3.48 -7.37 -17.22
CA ALA A 166 -3.49 -5.99 -17.72
C ALA A 166 -4.14 -5.02 -16.73
N VAL A 167 -5.26 -5.42 -16.12
CA VAL A 167 -5.95 -4.63 -15.07
C VAL A 167 -5.08 -4.53 -13.81
N ASP A 168 -4.44 -5.63 -13.40
CA ASP A 168 -3.54 -5.62 -12.25
C ASP A 168 -2.34 -4.69 -12.48
N ALA A 169 -1.73 -4.73 -13.67
CA ALA A 169 -0.62 -3.84 -14.02
C ALA A 169 -1.05 -2.37 -14.08
N LEU A 170 -2.23 -2.08 -14.63
CA LEU A 170 -2.82 -0.74 -14.69
C LEU A 170 -3.07 -0.16 -13.29
N ASP A 171 -3.56 -0.99 -12.34
CA ASP A 171 -3.75 -0.59 -10.95
C ASP A 171 -2.42 -0.21 -10.28
N TRP A 172 -1.38 -1.04 -10.44
CA TRP A 172 -0.07 -0.73 -9.86
C TRP A 172 0.60 0.48 -10.53
N GLU A 173 0.44 0.65 -11.84
CA GLU A 173 0.88 1.85 -12.57
C GLU A 173 0.21 3.11 -12.00
N SER A 174 -1.11 3.09 -11.81
CA SER A 174 -1.84 4.19 -11.20
C SER A 174 -1.40 4.46 -9.76
N SER A 175 -1.12 3.40 -8.99
CA SER A 175 -0.61 3.52 -7.62
C SER A 175 0.78 4.17 -7.57
N ALA A 176 1.68 3.79 -8.49
CA ALA A 176 3.01 4.42 -8.62
C ALA A 176 2.89 5.92 -8.97
N MET A 177 2.02 6.26 -9.92
CA MET A 177 1.74 7.66 -10.25
C MET A 177 1.15 8.44 -9.07
N GLY A 178 0.26 7.81 -8.29
CA GLY A 178 -0.29 8.39 -7.06
C GLY A 178 0.75 8.67 -6.00
N LEU A 179 1.76 7.80 -5.85
CA LEU A 179 2.90 8.03 -4.95
C LEU A 179 3.79 9.21 -5.39
N MET A 180 3.75 9.58 -6.67
CA MET A 180 4.41 10.75 -7.23
C MET A 180 3.52 11.99 -7.27
N GLU A 181 2.31 11.91 -6.75
CA GLU A 181 1.30 12.97 -6.79
C GLU A 181 0.94 13.41 -8.23
N ASP A 182 1.10 12.52 -9.21
CA ASP A 182 0.77 12.81 -10.61
C ASP A 182 -0.76 12.93 -10.76
N PRO A 183 -1.27 14.06 -11.29
CA PRO A 183 -2.71 14.30 -11.42
C PRO A 183 -3.44 13.29 -12.32
N ARG A 184 -2.73 12.55 -13.15
CA ARG A 184 -3.29 11.51 -14.03
C ARG A 184 -3.59 10.20 -13.27
N ALA A 185 -3.00 9.99 -12.09
CA ALA A 185 -3.13 8.78 -11.30
C ALA A 185 -4.58 8.38 -11.04
N LEU A 186 -5.41 9.34 -10.62
CA LEU A 186 -6.82 9.11 -10.31
C LEU A 186 -7.63 8.69 -11.53
N SER A 187 -7.36 9.28 -12.72
CA SER A 187 -8.02 8.88 -13.96
C SER A 187 -7.64 7.45 -14.36
N LEU A 188 -6.36 7.10 -14.22
CA LEU A 188 -5.85 5.78 -14.55
C LEU A 188 -6.42 4.71 -13.60
N ALA A 189 -6.49 5.01 -12.30
CA ALA A 189 -7.13 4.14 -11.30
C ALA A 189 -8.63 3.95 -11.59
N GLY A 190 -9.32 5.00 -12.05
CA GLY A 190 -10.71 4.94 -12.48
C GLY A 190 -10.89 4.02 -13.70
N GLU A 191 -9.97 4.03 -14.65
CA GLU A 191 -9.95 3.10 -15.78
C GLU A 191 -9.72 1.66 -15.31
N ALA A 192 -8.76 1.44 -14.42
CA ALA A 192 -8.49 0.13 -13.83
C ALA A 192 -9.74 -0.43 -13.14
N LEU A 193 -10.45 0.38 -12.35
CA LEU A 193 -11.68 0.00 -11.68
C LEU A 193 -12.80 -0.35 -12.69
N PHE A 194 -12.96 0.46 -13.74
CA PHE A 194 -13.95 0.23 -14.79
C PHE A 194 -13.68 -1.11 -15.51
N ARG A 195 -12.43 -1.35 -15.92
CA ARG A 195 -12.02 -2.61 -16.57
C ARG A 195 -12.18 -3.80 -15.61
N CYS A 196 -11.75 -3.67 -14.34
CA CYS A 196 -11.89 -4.71 -13.32
C CYS A 196 -13.36 -5.17 -13.15
N ARG A 197 -14.29 -4.22 -13.13
CA ARG A 197 -15.74 -4.54 -12.98
C ARG A 197 -16.36 -5.25 -14.16
N ARG A 198 -15.70 -5.27 -15.31
CA ARG A 198 -16.15 -5.95 -16.53
C ARG A 198 -15.55 -7.35 -16.71
N LEU A 199 -14.60 -7.72 -15.88
CA LEU A 199 -14.01 -9.07 -15.90
C LEU A 199 -15.05 -10.10 -15.41
N ASP A 200 -15.03 -11.29 -16.03
CA ASP A 200 -15.87 -12.41 -15.65
C ASP A 200 -15.01 -13.68 -15.47
N PRO A 201 -15.00 -14.26 -14.26
CA PRO A 201 -15.61 -13.77 -13.04
C PRO A 201 -14.92 -12.49 -12.51
N LYS A 202 -15.70 -11.63 -11.86
CA LYS A 202 -15.18 -10.39 -11.27
C LYS A 202 -14.23 -10.70 -10.11
N PRO A 203 -13.01 -10.11 -10.06
CA PRO A 203 -12.03 -10.34 -8.99
C PRO A 203 -12.25 -9.41 -7.79
N PRO A 204 -12.89 -9.87 -6.70
CA PRO A 204 -13.19 -9.00 -5.56
C PRO A 204 -11.94 -8.47 -4.86
N GLN A 205 -10.85 -9.23 -4.87
CA GLN A 205 -9.56 -8.82 -4.27
C GLN A 205 -8.93 -7.66 -5.05
N THR A 206 -8.90 -7.75 -6.37
CA THR A 206 -8.38 -6.68 -7.23
C THR A 206 -9.26 -5.43 -7.14
N GLU A 207 -10.59 -5.59 -7.14
CA GLU A 207 -11.49 -4.45 -6.96
C GLU A 207 -11.27 -3.74 -5.62
N ALA A 208 -11.18 -4.49 -4.52
CA ALA A 208 -10.91 -3.92 -3.19
C ALA A 208 -9.57 -3.19 -3.14
N ARG A 209 -8.54 -3.72 -3.81
CA ARG A 209 -7.21 -3.09 -3.88
C ARG A 209 -7.25 -1.78 -4.67
N ILE A 210 -7.88 -1.77 -5.84
CA ILE A 210 -8.03 -0.56 -6.67
C ILE A 210 -8.79 0.53 -5.91
N LEU A 211 -9.90 0.18 -5.27
CA LEU A 211 -10.68 1.11 -4.45
C LEU A 211 -9.83 1.68 -3.30
N GLY A 212 -9.01 0.84 -2.65
CA GLY A 212 -8.07 1.27 -1.62
C GLY A 212 -7.00 2.24 -2.15
N HIS A 213 -6.46 1.99 -3.35
CA HIS A 213 -5.50 2.91 -3.98
C HIS A 213 -6.14 4.24 -4.34
N ILE A 214 -7.37 4.25 -4.88
CA ILE A 214 -8.13 5.48 -5.14
C ILE A 214 -8.37 6.25 -3.82
N ALA A 215 -8.74 5.56 -2.75
CA ALA A 215 -8.92 6.19 -1.44
C ALA A 215 -7.62 6.83 -0.93
N ASN A 216 -6.46 6.16 -1.07
CA ASN A 216 -5.16 6.72 -0.73
C ASN A 216 -4.84 8.00 -1.52
N MET A 217 -5.16 8.04 -2.83
CA MET A 217 -4.99 9.25 -3.65
C MET A 217 -5.86 10.40 -3.13
N HIS A 218 -7.09 10.12 -2.69
CA HIS A 218 -7.94 11.13 -2.05
C HIS A 218 -7.41 11.57 -0.68
N VAL A 219 -6.74 10.68 0.08
CA VAL A 219 -6.03 11.05 1.32
C VAL A 219 -4.92 12.05 1.04
N VAL A 220 -4.08 11.80 0.03
CA VAL A 220 -3.01 12.72 -0.40
C VAL A 220 -3.59 14.07 -0.84
N ALA A 221 -4.73 14.05 -1.54
CA ALA A 221 -5.45 15.26 -1.96
C ALA A 221 -6.26 15.92 -0.83
N HIS A 222 -6.13 15.48 0.42
CA HIS A 222 -6.92 15.96 1.58
C HIS A 222 -8.44 15.91 1.38
N SER A 223 -8.92 15.09 0.45
CA SER A 223 -10.35 14.90 0.13
C SER A 223 -10.94 13.78 1.01
N TRP A 224 -11.00 14.02 2.31
CA TRP A 224 -11.31 13.00 3.33
C TRP A 224 -12.67 12.32 3.13
N GLY A 225 -13.71 13.05 2.71
CA GLY A 225 -15.03 12.50 2.42
C GLY A 225 -15.01 11.47 1.29
N GLU A 226 -14.31 11.76 0.20
CA GLU A 226 -14.13 10.82 -0.91
C GLU A 226 -13.26 9.64 -0.48
N ALA A 227 -12.18 9.88 0.26
CA ALA A 227 -11.34 8.81 0.79
C ALA A 227 -12.17 7.81 1.62
N ILE A 228 -13.01 8.28 2.54
CA ILE A 228 -13.91 7.43 3.34
C ILE A 228 -14.83 6.63 2.44
N ARG A 229 -15.48 7.27 1.46
CA ARG A 229 -16.40 6.61 0.53
C ARG A 229 -15.74 5.47 -0.24
N TYR A 230 -14.53 5.69 -0.74
CA TYR A 230 -13.80 4.66 -1.47
C TYR A 230 -13.26 3.55 -0.56
N TYR A 231 -12.81 3.87 0.66
CA TYR A 231 -12.43 2.84 1.64
C TYR A 231 -13.61 1.98 2.07
N GLU A 232 -14.79 2.57 2.31
CA GLU A 232 -16.01 1.81 2.65
C GLU A 232 -16.40 0.86 1.50
N ALA A 233 -16.36 1.34 0.26
CA ALA A 233 -16.56 0.49 -0.92
C ALA A 233 -15.50 -0.61 -1.03
N ALA A 234 -14.24 -0.32 -0.66
CA ALA A 234 -13.17 -1.32 -0.63
C ALA A 234 -13.41 -2.40 0.44
N VAL A 235 -13.91 -2.02 1.63
CA VAL A 235 -14.32 -2.98 2.69
C VAL A 235 -15.44 -3.89 2.19
N GLU A 236 -16.45 -3.32 1.52
CA GLU A 236 -17.55 -4.08 0.95
C GLU A 236 -17.07 -5.08 -0.11
N ALA A 237 -16.23 -4.62 -1.05
CA ALA A 237 -15.64 -5.49 -2.07
C ALA A 237 -14.76 -6.58 -1.46
N ALA A 238 -14.04 -6.28 -0.37
CA ALA A 238 -13.19 -7.24 0.33
C ALA A 238 -13.96 -8.24 1.18
N GLY A 239 -15.27 -8.11 1.39
CA GLY A 239 -16.05 -8.96 2.29
C GLY A 239 -16.01 -10.45 2.00
N SER A 240 -15.60 -10.84 0.77
CA SER A 240 -15.41 -12.24 0.35
C SER A 240 -13.92 -12.61 0.15
N THR A 241 -12.98 -11.72 0.49
CA THR A 241 -11.55 -11.93 0.26
C THR A 241 -10.90 -12.76 1.35
N LYS A 242 -9.91 -13.55 0.97
CA LYS A 242 -8.99 -14.24 1.88
C LYS A 242 -7.73 -13.40 2.19
N ASP A 243 -7.56 -12.26 1.53
CA ASP A 243 -6.43 -11.36 1.76
C ASP A 243 -6.70 -10.45 2.97
N LEU A 244 -6.52 -11.03 4.16
CA LEU A 244 -6.74 -10.35 5.44
C LEU A 244 -5.86 -9.11 5.57
N LEU A 245 -4.65 -9.14 5.03
CA LEU A 245 -3.71 -8.05 5.17
C LEU A 245 -4.10 -6.84 4.30
N GLN A 246 -4.67 -7.08 3.11
CA GLN A 246 -5.26 -6.00 2.33
C GLN A 246 -6.45 -5.37 3.07
N LEU A 247 -7.29 -6.20 3.68
CA LEU A 247 -8.41 -5.73 4.50
C LEU A 247 -7.93 -4.89 5.70
N ALA A 248 -6.85 -5.32 6.37
CA ALA A 248 -6.26 -4.55 7.47
C ALA A 248 -5.77 -3.17 7.01
N LYS A 249 -5.10 -3.09 5.84
CA LYS A 249 -4.65 -1.81 5.27
C LYS A 249 -5.82 -0.89 4.95
N ILE A 250 -6.91 -1.42 4.42
CA ILE A 250 -8.12 -0.65 4.14
C ILE A 250 -8.72 -0.10 5.44
N HIS A 251 -8.85 -0.93 6.48
CA HIS A 251 -9.33 -0.49 7.79
C HIS A 251 -8.40 0.55 8.41
N HIS A 252 -7.09 0.40 8.31
CA HIS A 252 -6.11 1.36 8.79
C HIS A 252 -6.29 2.73 8.09
N GLY A 253 -6.33 2.76 6.77
CA GLY A 253 -6.55 3.98 5.99
C GLY A 253 -7.90 4.65 6.30
N LEU A 254 -8.97 3.85 6.41
CA LEU A 254 -10.30 4.33 6.79
C LEU A 254 -10.32 4.95 8.19
N GLY A 255 -9.61 4.34 9.14
CA GLY A 255 -9.43 4.88 10.49
C GLY A 255 -8.75 6.24 10.46
N GLY A 256 -7.66 6.39 9.70
CA GLY A 256 -6.96 7.66 9.51
C GLY A 256 -7.84 8.74 8.88
N ALA A 257 -8.63 8.40 7.87
CA ALA A 257 -9.55 9.33 7.22
C ALA A 257 -10.66 9.79 8.19
N TYR A 258 -11.22 8.89 9.01
CA TYR A 258 -12.18 9.27 10.05
C TYR A 258 -11.56 10.15 11.15
N GLN A 259 -10.30 9.91 11.50
CA GLN A 259 -9.57 10.76 12.45
C GLN A 259 -9.44 12.19 11.92
N GLN A 260 -9.10 12.37 10.65
CA GLN A 260 -9.02 13.70 10.03
C GLN A 260 -10.39 14.40 9.95
N MET A 261 -11.47 13.64 9.77
CA MET A 261 -12.85 14.15 9.81
C MET A 261 -13.39 14.36 11.24
N GLN A 262 -12.51 14.30 12.25
CA GLN A 262 -12.88 14.47 13.66
C GLN A 262 -14.00 13.51 14.13
N GLN A 263 -13.99 12.27 13.62
CA GLN A 263 -14.89 11.19 14.02
C GLN A 263 -14.14 10.11 14.81
N PRO A 264 -13.67 10.42 16.04
CA PRO A 264 -12.70 9.58 16.76
C PRO A 264 -13.25 8.20 17.13
N THR A 265 -14.55 8.07 17.39
CA THR A 265 -15.17 6.78 17.68
C THR A 265 -15.11 5.83 16.50
N LYS A 266 -15.41 6.33 15.29
CA LYS A 266 -15.31 5.53 14.07
C LYS A 266 -13.86 5.22 13.73
N ALA A 267 -12.95 6.19 13.89
CA ALA A 267 -11.52 6.00 13.69
C ALA A 267 -11.01 4.84 14.55
N ARG A 268 -11.30 4.86 15.85
CA ARG A 268 -10.91 3.81 16.78
C ARG A 268 -11.44 2.44 16.36
N GLN A 269 -12.73 2.33 16.01
CA GLN A 269 -13.31 1.06 15.56
C GLN A 269 -12.57 0.46 14.35
N GLN A 270 -12.17 1.31 13.41
CA GLN A 270 -11.43 0.83 12.23
C GLN A 270 -9.99 0.45 12.59
N PHE A 271 -9.32 1.21 13.42
CA PHE A 271 -7.99 0.89 13.91
C PHE A 271 -7.96 -0.41 14.72
N ASP A 272 -8.95 -0.66 15.59
CA ASP A 272 -9.05 -1.89 16.38
C ASP A 272 -9.20 -3.13 15.46
N LYS A 273 -10.01 -3.02 14.37
CA LYS A 273 -10.14 -4.08 13.36
C LYS A 273 -8.81 -4.33 12.64
N ALA A 274 -8.14 -3.28 12.21
CA ALA A 274 -6.85 -3.40 11.54
C ALA A 274 -5.80 -4.04 12.46
N LEU A 275 -5.75 -3.62 13.72
CA LEU A 275 -4.81 -4.14 14.72
C LEU A 275 -5.01 -5.64 14.97
N ALA A 276 -6.26 -6.07 15.10
CA ALA A 276 -6.58 -7.49 15.28
C ALA A 276 -6.04 -8.34 14.12
N ILE A 277 -6.21 -7.87 12.87
CA ILE A 277 -5.74 -8.59 11.69
C ILE A 277 -4.20 -8.56 11.60
N TYR A 278 -3.55 -7.41 11.80
CA TYR A 278 -2.09 -7.32 11.77
C TYR A 278 -1.43 -8.21 12.82
N SER A 279 -2.06 -8.36 13.99
CA SER A 279 -1.58 -9.25 15.05
C SER A 279 -1.66 -10.73 14.64
N ILE A 280 -2.73 -11.14 13.94
CA ILE A 280 -2.88 -12.51 13.40
C ILE A 280 -1.85 -12.79 12.32
N GLU A 281 -1.66 -11.84 11.40
CA GLU A 281 -0.73 -11.95 10.27
C GLU A 281 0.73 -11.75 10.68
N SER A 282 0.99 -11.41 11.94
CA SER A 282 2.33 -11.12 12.47
C SER A 282 3.08 -10.02 11.69
N ASP A 283 2.35 -9.05 11.13
CA ASP A 283 2.95 -7.90 10.48
C ASP A 283 3.39 -6.85 11.52
N LEU A 284 4.58 -7.07 12.09
CA LEU A 284 5.13 -6.22 13.14
C LEU A 284 5.29 -4.77 12.68
N SER A 285 5.67 -4.54 11.41
CA SER A 285 5.85 -3.20 10.87
C SER A 285 4.54 -2.41 10.79
N ALA A 286 3.45 -3.03 10.33
CA ALA A 286 2.14 -2.41 10.31
C ALA A 286 1.59 -2.26 11.75
N THR A 287 1.83 -3.23 12.61
CA THR A 287 1.38 -3.21 14.00
C THR A 287 1.94 -2.00 14.76
N TYR A 288 3.26 -1.75 14.74
CA TYR A 288 3.80 -0.62 15.49
C TYR A 288 3.36 0.74 14.95
N ARG A 289 3.19 0.88 13.63
CA ARG A 289 2.66 2.11 13.04
C ARG A 289 1.23 2.37 13.50
N LEU A 290 0.38 1.36 13.45
CA LEU A 290 -0.99 1.46 13.91
C LEU A 290 -1.08 1.72 15.42
N GLN A 291 -0.18 1.15 16.22
CA GLN A 291 -0.06 1.46 17.65
C GLN A 291 0.27 2.95 17.88
N ASN A 292 1.13 3.54 17.05
CA ASN A 292 1.40 4.97 17.09
C ASN A 292 0.15 5.80 16.76
N ASP A 293 -0.60 5.43 15.72
CA ASP A 293 -1.80 6.15 15.29
C ASP A 293 -2.93 6.06 16.34
N LEU A 294 -3.08 4.91 16.97
CA LEU A 294 -3.96 4.75 18.14
C LEU A 294 -3.51 5.63 19.32
N GLY A 295 -2.20 5.69 19.56
CA GLY A 295 -1.62 6.55 20.59
C GLY A 295 -1.90 8.04 20.34
N ASP A 296 -1.72 8.52 19.10
CA ASP A 296 -2.05 9.91 18.71
C ASP A 296 -3.56 10.19 18.86
N LEU A 297 -4.41 9.27 18.40
CA LEU A 297 -5.87 9.42 18.54
C LEU A 297 -6.29 9.56 20.01
N LEU A 298 -5.76 8.71 20.87
CA LEU A 298 -6.06 8.73 22.32
C LEU A 298 -5.48 9.98 23.01
N LEU A 299 -4.30 10.43 22.58
CA LEU A 299 -3.67 11.65 23.04
C LEU A 299 -4.53 12.88 22.72
N ARG A 300 -5.07 12.97 21.52
CA ARG A 300 -6.03 14.03 21.12
C ARG A 300 -7.33 13.99 21.94
N GLN A 301 -7.75 12.79 22.38
CA GLN A 301 -8.91 12.62 23.27
C GLN A 301 -8.59 12.89 24.75
N GLY A 302 -7.35 13.20 25.11
CA GLY A 302 -6.91 13.40 26.48
C GLY A 302 -6.78 12.12 27.31
N GLN A 303 -6.86 10.94 26.68
CA GLN A 303 -6.74 9.63 27.35
C GLN A 303 -5.25 9.25 27.49
N LEU A 304 -4.53 10.02 28.36
CA LEU A 304 -3.07 9.97 28.42
C LEU A 304 -2.49 8.60 28.78
N ASP A 305 -3.14 7.84 29.67
CA ASP A 305 -2.65 6.52 30.09
C ASP A 305 -2.73 5.51 28.96
N SER A 306 -3.86 5.46 28.26
CA SER A 306 -4.04 4.57 27.11
C SER A 306 -3.14 5.01 25.96
N ALA A 307 -2.99 6.32 25.70
CA ALA A 307 -2.08 6.84 24.69
C ALA A 307 -0.64 6.38 24.95
N GLU A 308 -0.17 6.54 26.18
CA GLU A 308 1.19 6.12 26.57
C GLU A 308 1.41 4.62 26.38
N GLN A 309 0.42 3.80 26.73
CA GLN A 309 0.50 2.34 26.56
C GLN A 309 0.71 1.96 25.08
N HIS A 310 -0.11 2.52 24.18
CA HIS A 310 0.00 2.28 22.73
C HIS A 310 1.32 2.82 22.16
N LEU A 311 1.73 4.03 22.56
CA LEU A 311 2.98 4.63 22.10
C LEU A 311 4.22 3.85 22.57
N ARG A 312 4.21 3.32 23.80
CA ARG A 312 5.31 2.44 24.29
C ARG A 312 5.35 1.13 23.53
N ALA A 313 4.20 0.53 23.21
CA ALA A 313 4.13 -0.66 22.37
C ALA A 313 4.69 -0.38 20.96
N ALA A 314 4.34 0.79 20.37
CA ALA A 314 4.89 1.23 19.11
C ALA A 314 6.41 1.39 19.16
N LEU A 315 6.95 2.03 20.21
CA LEU A 315 8.38 2.25 20.39
C LEU A 315 9.14 0.91 20.53
N ALA A 316 8.62 -0.01 21.33
CA ALA A 316 9.19 -1.34 21.47
C ALA A 316 9.23 -2.12 20.15
N GLY A 317 8.13 -2.09 19.38
CA GLY A 317 8.04 -2.71 18.05
C GLY A 317 9.04 -2.12 17.05
N SER A 318 9.15 -0.79 16.99
CA SER A 318 10.10 -0.12 16.10
C SER A 318 11.56 -0.43 16.43
N THR A 319 11.88 -0.67 17.70
CA THR A 319 13.22 -1.01 18.15
C THR A 319 13.57 -2.47 17.83
N ALA A 320 12.62 -3.40 18.00
CA ALA A 320 12.82 -4.83 17.77
C ALA A 320 13.11 -5.16 16.30
N LEU A 321 12.55 -4.38 15.37
CA LEU A 321 12.72 -4.61 13.93
C LEU A 321 14.09 -4.17 13.40
N GLN A 322 14.89 -3.43 14.16
CA GLN A 322 16.15 -2.79 13.70
C GLN A 322 16.02 -2.07 12.34
N MET A 323 14.80 -1.97 11.86
CA MET A 323 14.47 -1.46 10.54
C MET A 323 14.15 0.03 10.64
N ASP A 324 14.67 0.72 9.69
CA ASP A 324 14.39 2.09 9.30
C ASP A 324 14.06 3.04 10.47
N ARG A 325 14.96 3.96 10.75
CA ARG A 325 14.78 5.02 11.77
C ARG A 325 13.56 5.91 11.51
N ARG A 326 12.91 5.73 10.35
CA ARG A 326 11.68 6.44 9.96
C ARG A 326 10.52 6.07 10.87
N GLY A 327 9.77 7.11 11.26
CA GLY A 327 8.61 6.96 12.14
C GLY A 327 8.93 6.90 13.63
N ARG A 328 10.17 6.55 14.05
CA ARG A 328 10.57 6.55 15.46
C ARG A 328 10.45 7.95 16.08
N GLY A 329 10.80 8.98 15.31
CA GLY A 329 10.68 10.37 15.73
C GLY A 329 9.24 10.77 16.07
N TYR A 330 8.26 10.31 15.30
CA TYR A 330 6.83 10.55 15.59
C TYR A 330 6.42 9.94 16.93
N ILE A 331 6.80 8.69 17.18
CA ILE A 331 6.47 8.00 18.44
C ILE A 331 7.07 8.74 19.64
N LEU A 332 8.32 9.17 19.54
CA LEU A 332 9.02 9.90 20.60
C LEU A 332 8.41 11.29 20.82
N ALA A 333 8.01 12.00 19.75
CA ALA A 333 7.34 13.28 19.86
C ALA A 333 5.97 13.14 20.57
N ASN A 334 5.18 12.13 20.24
CA ASN A 334 3.91 11.84 20.88
C ASN A 334 4.09 11.45 22.37
N LEU A 335 5.12 10.66 22.70
CA LEU A 335 5.47 10.36 24.11
C LEU A 335 5.91 11.64 24.86
N GLY A 336 6.67 12.51 24.20
CA GLY A 336 7.05 13.81 24.74
C GLY A 336 5.84 14.70 25.03
N GLU A 337 4.84 14.68 24.15
CA GLU A 337 3.59 15.41 24.39
C GLU A 337 2.77 14.83 25.56
N VAL A 338 2.69 13.49 25.69
CA VAL A 338 2.10 12.87 26.89
C VAL A 338 2.79 13.35 28.15
N SER A 339 4.12 13.34 28.18
CA SER A 339 4.92 13.77 29.33
C SER A 339 4.72 15.27 29.63
N LEU A 340 4.64 16.12 28.59
CA LEU A 340 4.37 17.54 28.71
C LEU A 340 2.97 17.80 29.33
N ARG A 341 1.94 17.11 28.83
CA ARG A 341 0.57 17.26 29.34
C ARG A 341 0.43 16.82 30.79
N ARG A 342 1.22 15.84 31.24
CA ARG A 342 1.32 15.43 32.65
C ARG A 342 2.19 16.34 33.54
N GLY A 343 2.85 17.33 32.95
CA GLY A 343 3.75 18.22 33.68
C GLY A 343 5.14 17.61 33.97
N HIS A 344 5.50 16.47 33.39
CA HIS A 344 6.82 15.86 33.53
C HIS A 344 7.83 16.51 32.57
N LEU A 345 8.16 17.81 32.81
CA LEU A 345 8.85 18.66 31.85
C LEU A 345 10.26 18.14 31.46
N ASP A 346 11.02 17.61 32.43
CA ASP A 346 12.36 17.05 32.13
C ASP A 346 12.29 15.77 31.28
N LEU A 347 11.29 14.94 31.48
CA LEU A 347 11.06 13.75 30.68
C LEU A 347 10.62 14.15 29.27
N ALA A 348 9.68 15.10 29.17
CA ALA A 348 9.21 15.64 27.89
C ALA A 348 10.37 16.20 27.09
N ARG A 349 11.22 17.02 27.69
CA ARG A 349 12.41 17.59 27.02
C ARG A 349 13.35 16.52 26.49
N ARG A 350 13.65 15.48 27.28
CA ARG A 350 14.50 14.35 26.79
C ARG A 350 13.88 13.64 25.60
N GLN A 351 12.60 13.24 25.69
CA GLN A 351 11.91 12.53 24.62
C GLN A 351 11.80 13.36 23.33
N LEU A 352 11.58 14.67 23.46
CA LEU A 352 11.48 15.57 22.32
C LEU A 352 12.85 15.83 21.66
N ASN A 353 13.93 15.89 22.43
CA ASN A 353 15.28 15.95 21.85
C ASN A 353 15.66 14.66 21.12
N GLU A 354 15.30 13.49 21.68
CA GLU A 354 15.45 12.21 20.98
C GLU A 354 14.61 12.17 19.69
N ALA A 355 13.42 12.81 19.68
CA ALA A 355 12.60 12.93 18.48
C ALA A 355 13.26 13.82 17.42
N LEU A 356 13.88 14.95 17.82
CA LEU A 356 14.65 15.83 16.94
C LEU A 356 15.82 15.07 16.28
N ASP A 357 16.57 14.33 17.09
CA ASP A 357 17.73 13.56 16.61
C ASP A 357 17.25 12.48 15.61
N ALA A 358 16.20 11.74 15.95
CA ALA A 358 15.63 10.72 15.08
C ALA A 358 15.09 11.32 13.78
N GLY A 359 14.35 12.42 13.86
CA GLY A 359 13.79 13.13 12.71
C GLY A 359 14.89 13.72 11.80
N SER A 360 15.96 14.24 12.38
CA SER A 360 17.10 14.78 11.64
C SER A 360 17.82 13.69 10.86
N VAL A 361 18.09 12.55 11.50
CA VAL A 361 18.74 11.41 10.85
C VAL A 361 17.88 10.81 9.73
N ALA A 362 16.55 10.79 9.91
CA ALA A 362 15.62 10.25 8.93
C ALA A 362 15.18 11.27 7.86
N GLY A 363 15.55 12.56 8.02
CA GLY A 363 15.10 13.63 7.13
C GLY A 363 13.60 13.98 7.27
N GLU A 364 13.00 13.68 8.42
CA GLU A 364 11.55 13.86 8.68
C GLU A 364 11.25 15.28 9.19
N ARG A 365 11.20 16.24 8.27
CA ARG A 365 11.01 17.68 8.59
C ARG A 365 9.76 17.96 9.44
N VAL A 366 8.68 17.21 9.23
CA VAL A 366 7.42 17.33 10.01
C VAL A 366 7.66 16.96 11.49
N VAL A 367 8.43 15.90 11.75
CA VAL A 367 8.81 15.49 13.12
C VAL A 367 9.63 16.58 13.79
N ILE A 368 10.61 17.12 13.08
CA ILE A 368 11.48 18.19 13.57
C ILE A 368 10.64 19.41 13.97
N ALA A 369 9.72 19.84 13.10
CA ALA A 369 8.84 20.97 13.39
C ALA A 369 7.94 20.71 14.62
N ASN A 370 7.33 19.53 14.72
CA ASN A 370 6.48 19.16 15.85
C ASN A 370 7.28 19.12 17.16
N ALA A 371 8.46 18.52 17.14
CA ALA A 371 9.34 18.47 18.31
C ALA A 371 9.77 19.86 18.77
N HIS A 372 10.11 20.77 17.84
CA HIS A 372 10.39 22.17 18.17
C HIS A 372 9.17 22.87 18.79
N ALA A 373 7.96 22.73 18.22
CA ALA A 373 6.75 23.33 18.76
C ALA A 373 6.48 22.87 20.21
N LEU A 374 6.66 21.57 20.48
CA LEU A 374 6.47 21.01 21.82
C LEU A 374 7.61 21.42 22.79
N LEU A 375 8.87 21.50 22.31
CA LEU A 375 9.99 22.03 23.12
C LEU A 375 9.78 23.49 23.48
N GLY A 376 9.22 24.29 22.57
CA GLY A 376 8.82 25.66 22.87
C GLY A 376 7.82 25.72 24.03
N GLN A 377 6.82 24.83 24.05
CA GLN A 377 5.87 24.73 25.16
C GLN A 377 6.53 24.24 26.45
N VAL A 378 7.49 23.30 26.38
CA VAL A 378 8.26 22.84 27.55
C VAL A 378 9.07 24.01 28.15
N ALA A 379 9.82 24.75 27.31
CA ALA A 379 10.63 25.89 27.74
C ALA A 379 9.75 27.00 28.33
N HIS A 380 8.60 27.29 27.73
CA HIS A 380 7.62 28.23 28.26
C HIS A 380 7.15 27.83 29.66
N ARG A 381 6.83 26.55 29.89
CA ARG A 381 6.43 26.07 31.24
C ARG A 381 7.57 26.05 32.25
N GLN A 382 8.81 26.14 31.79
CA GLN A 382 10.02 26.29 32.62
C GLN A 382 10.43 27.76 32.80
N ASP A 383 9.62 28.71 32.34
CA ASP A 383 9.86 30.16 32.35
C ASP A 383 11.11 30.58 31.54
N ASP A 384 11.63 29.74 30.65
CA ASP A 384 12.69 30.08 29.72
C ASP A 384 12.09 30.62 28.40
N PHE A 385 11.65 31.87 28.46
CA PHE A 385 10.99 32.53 27.34
C PHE A 385 11.90 32.71 26.11
N LYS A 386 13.22 32.87 26.32
CA LYS A 386 14.15 32.98 25.20
C LYS A 386 14.22 31.69 24.42
N LEU A 387 14.47 30.59 25.10
CA LEU A 387 14.52 29.25 24.50
C LEU A 387 13.19 28.87 23.87
N ALA A 388 12.07 29.23 24.51
CA ALA A 388 10.73 28.98 23.97
C ALA A 388 10.54 29.69 22.62
N SER A 389 10.89 30.98 22.53
CA SER A 389 10.81 31.74 21.28
C SER A 389 11.68 31.11 20.17
N GLU A 390 12.95 30.75 20.46
CA GLU A 390 13.85 30.13 19.50
C GLU A 390 13.27 28.81 18.93
N HIS A 391 12.62 28.03 19.77
CA HIS A 391 11.97 26.80 19.35
C HIS A 391 10.73 27.06 18.52
N PHE A 392 9.84 27.98 18.91
CA PHE A 392 8.65 28.33 18.13
C PHE A 392 9.02 28.90 16.76
N ASP A 393 10.05 29.78 16.69
CA ASP A 393 10.52 30.34 15.42
C ASP A 393 11.02 29.25 14.46
N SER A 394 11.79 28.27 15.00
CA SER A 394 12.24 27.11 14.22
C SER A 394 11.06 26.28 13.70
N ALA A 395 10.06 26.04 14.54
CA ALA A 395 8.87 25.27 14.14
C ALA A 395 8.07 26.00 13.05
N ILE A 396 7.81 27.31 13.23
CA ILE A 396 7.07 28.15 12.28
C ILE A 396 7.77 28.14 10.92
N GLN A 397 9.07 28.40 10.88
CA GLN A 397 9.85 28.42 9.64
C GLN A 397 9.75 27.10 8.87
N ILE A 398 9.81 25.96 9.56
CA ILE A 398 9.72 24.65 8.92
C ILE A 398 8.30 24.40 8.44
N LEU A 399 7.26 24.74 9.23
CA LEU A 399 5.85 24.51 8.92
C LEU A 399 5.36 25.37 7.74
N GLU A 400 5.85 26.61 7.64
CA GLU A 400 5.63 27.48 6.48
C GLU A 400 6.24 26.88 5.21
N ALA A 401 7.49 26.42 5.29
CA ALA A 401 8.17 25.80 4.13
C ALA A 401 7.58 24.45 3.71
N LEU A 402 6.78 23.81 4.56
CA LEU A 402 6.08 22.55 4.29
C LEU A 402 4.61 22.76 3.89
N ASP A 403 4.11 23.99 3.89
CA ASP A 403 2.71 24.35 3.62
C ASP A 403 1.72 23.53 4.50
N MET A 404 1.95 23.52 5.84
CA MET A 404 1.14 22.77 6.81
C MET A 404 0.27 23.72 7.65
N PRO A 405 -0.83 24.26 7.11
CA PRO A 405 -1.57 25.35 7.73
C PRO A 405 -2.15 25.01 9.10
N ASP A 406 -2.66 23.80 9.30
CA ASP A 406 -3.26 23.40 10.58
C ASP A 406 -2.24 23.40 11.71
N ARG A 407 -1.07 22.78 11.48
CA ARG A 407 0.04 22.75 12.47
C ARG A 407 0.66 24.12 12.69
N LEU A 408 0.79 24.90 11.62
CA LEU A 408 1.30 26.27 11.67
C LEU A 408 0.37 27.14 12.52
N ARG A 409 -0.94 27.00 12.36
CA ARG A 409 -1.95 27.70 13.18
C ARG A 409 -1.82 27.32 14.66
N GLU A 410 -1.72 26.05 14.98
CA GLU A 410 -1.53 25.58 16.36
C GLU A 410 -0.24 26.12 16.98
N CYS A 411 0.87 26.14 16.22
CA CYS A 411 2.12 26.70 16.68
C CYS A 411 2.02 28.21 16.97
N HIS A 412 1.37 28.97 16.10
CA HIS A 412 1.13 30.40 16.35
C HIS A 412 0.26 30.64 17.58
N ILE A 413 -0.76 29.81 17.84
CA ILE A 413 -1.60 29.92 19.07
C ILE A 413 -0.72 29.69 20.29
N ALA A 414 0.09 28.63 20.35
CA ALA A 414 0.97 28.34 21.48
C ALA A 414 2.01 29.46 21.71
N CYS A 415 2.56 30.01 20.63
CA CYS A 415 3.48 31.15 20.69
C CYS A 415 2.78 32.41 21.24
N ALA A 416 1.56 32.70 20.79
CA ALA A 416 0.78 33.82 21.29
C ALA A 416 0.47 33.70 22.79
N GLU A 417 0.10 32.52 23.25
CA GLU A 417 -0.13 32.24 24.68
C GLU A 417 1.14 32.49 25.51
N MET A 418 2.31 32.11 25.02
CA MET A 418 3.59 32.40 25.67
C MET A 418 3.84 33.90 25.80
N PHE A 419 3.69 34.68 24.73
CA PHE A 419 3.89 36.14 24.76
C PHE A 419 2.88 36.84 25.66
N TYR A 420 1.62 36.39 25.63
CA TYR A 420 0.57 36.91 26.47
C TYR A 420 0.84 36.68 27.98
N ALA A 421 1.29 35.47 28.33
CA ALA A 421 1.66 35.12 29.71
C ALA A 421 2.80 36.01 30.23
N ARG A 422 3.70 36.44 29.35
CA ARG A 422 4.80 37.39 29.66
C ARG A 422 4.35 38.84 29.75
N GLY A 423 3.11 39.14 29.37
CA GLY A 423 2.61 40.49 29.29
C GLY A 423 2.95 41.25 27.99
N ASP A 424 3.55 40.59 27.04
CA ASP A 424 3.82 41.15 25.69
C ASP A 424 2.56 40.97 24.81
N VAL A 425 1.57 41.83 25.06
CA VAL A 425 0.28 41.77 24.35
C VAL A 425 0.46 42.09 22.85
N GLY A 426 1.48 42.90 22.48
CA GLY A 426 1.75 43.25 21.09
C GLY A 426 2.15 42.05 20.27
N SER A 427 3.17 41.32 20.72
CA SER A 427 3.62 40.08 20.04
C SER A 427 2.56 39.00 20.07
N ALA A 428 1.83 38.84 21.19
CA ALA A 428 0.71 37.89 21.27
C ALA A 428 -0.36 38.15 20.20
N ALA A 429 -0.75 39.43 20.04
CA ALA A 429 -1.76 39.84 19.06
C ALA A 429 -1.31 39.54 17.60
N LEU A 430 -0.03 39.69 17.29
CA LEU A 430 0.52 39.34 15.96
C LEU A 430 0.38 37.86 15.65
N HIS A 431 0.72 36.99 16.60
CA HIS A 431 0.62 35.55 16.41
C HIS A 431 -0.84 35.08 16.38
N TRP A 432 -1.75 35.61 17.21
CA TRP A 432 -3.18 35.31 17.11
C TRP A 432 -3.79 35.74 15.77
N LYS A 433 -3.36 36.91 15.25
CA LYS A 433 -3.79 37.38 13.93
C LYS A 433 -3.32 36.44 12.84
N ALA A 434 -2.07 35.99 12.86
CA ALA A 434 -1.54 35.02 11.91
C ALA A 434 -2.34 33.69 11.96
N ALA A 435 -2.59 33.17 13.17
CA ALA A 435 -3.39 31.96 13.35
C ALA A 435 -4.83 32.10 12.80
N ALA A 436 -5.47 33.25 13.03
CA ALA A 436 -6.82 33.55 12.52
C ALA A 436 -6.85 33.64 11.00
N GLU A 437 -5.83 34.24 10.39
CA GLU A 437 -5.72 34.38 8.93
C GLU A 437 -5.50 33.04 8.25
N ILE A 438 -4.64 32.19 8.79
CA ILE A 438 -4.42 30.81 8.33
C ILE A 438 -5.74 30.02 8.41
N GLY A 439 -6.46 30.08 9.53
CA GLY A 439 -7.76 29.42 9.69
C GLY A 439 -8.81 29.90 8.67
N ARG A 440 -8.83 31.20 8.35
CA ARG A 440 -9.74 31.77 7.34
C ARG A 440 -9.42 31.25 5.94
N LEU A 441 -8.14 31.20 5.56
CA LEU A 441 -7.70 30.73 4.25
C LEU A 441 -8.00 29.24 4.09
N ALA A 442 -7.75 28.42 5.10
CA ALA A 442 -8.07 27.00 5.10
C ALA A 442 -9.58 26.75 4.89
N ALA A 443 -10.44 27.50 5.58
CA ALA A 443 -11.90 27.42 5.43
C ALA A 443 -12.38 27.83 4.03
N LEU A 444 -11.75 28.81 3.39
CA LEU A 444 -12.06 29.22 2.01
C LEU A 444 -11.62 28.15 0.99
N GLY A 445 -10.46 27.54 1.18
CA GLY A 445 -9.96 26.45 0.33
C GLY A 445 -10.87 25.20 0.39
N GLN A 446 -11.35 24.84 1.59
CA GLN A 446 -12.30 23.72 1.75
C GLN A 446 -13.62 23.97 1.02
N ARG A 447 -14.22 25.17 1.15
CA ARG A 447 -15.45 25.56 0.42
C ARG A 447 -15.27 25.55 -1.09
N SER A 448 -14.11 25.98 -1.58
CA SER A 448 -13.82 25.95 -3.03
C SER A 448 -13.73 24.53 -3.56
N ASN A 449 -13.13 23.61 -2.81
CA ASN A 449 -13.02 22.19 -3.15
C ASN A 449 -14.39 21.50 -3.10
N GLU A 450 -15.23 21.78 -2.11
CA GLU A 450 -16.60 21.27 -2.01
C GLU A 450 -17.46 21.74 -3.20
N ASN A 451 -17.38 23.02 -3.55
CA ASN A 451 -18.12 23.57 -4.71
C ASN A 451 -17.63 22.98 -6.04
N ALA A 452 -16.33 22.75 -6.21
CA ALA A 452 -15.77 22.10 -7.38
C ALA A 452 -16.23 20.63 -7.49
N ALA A 453 -16.32 19.92 -6.37
CA ALA A 453 -16.81 18.55 -6.31
C ALA A 453 -18.30 18.47 -6.68
N VAL A 454 -19.14 19.37 -6.17
CA VAL A 454 -20.58 19.48 -6.51
C VAL A 454 -20.74 19.79 -8.01
N ALA A 455 -20.02 20.76 -8.55
CA ALA A 455 -20.09 21.13 -9.98
C ALA A 455 -19.62 20.02 -10.91
N SER A 456 -18.66 19.19 -10.48
CA SER A 456 -18.21 18.02 -11.25
C SER A 456 -19.20 16.86 -11.17
N GLY A 457 -19.90 16.69 -10.05
CA GLY A 457 -20.98 15.71 -9.86
C GLY A 457 -22.21 16.01 -10.72
N GLU A 458 -22.61 17.29 -10.80
CA GLU A 458 -23.74 17.73 -11.64
C GLU A 458 -23.46 17.56 -13.16
N LYS A 459 -22.22 17.81 -13.60
CA LYS A 459 -21.82 17.58 -15.01
C LYS A 459 -21.80 16.10 -15.39
N ARG A 460 -21.54 15.18 -14.45
CA ARG A 460 -21.63 13.73 -14.68
C ARG A 460 -23.08 13.25 -14.70
N GLY A 461 -23.97 13.80 -13.89
CA GLY A 461 -25.40 13.50 -13.91
C GLY A 461 -26.13 14.00 -15.17
N ALA A 462 -25.66 15.09 -15.78
CA ALA A 462 -26.22 15.63 -17.00
C ALA A 462 -25.76 14.90 -18.30
N ARG A 463 -24.65 14.13 -18.25
CA ARG A 463 -24.20 13.29 -19.37
C ARG A 463 -24.71 11.85 -19.33
N ALA A 464 -25.38 11.47 -18.25
CA ALA A 464 -25.96 10.13 -18.07
C ALA A 464 -27.50 10.09 -18.28
N ARG A 465 -28.08 11.20 -18.77
CA ARG A 465 -29.51 11.26 -19.20
C ARG A 465 -29.61 11.42 -20.70
#